data_7fba2995df5436f159a18fcb69f87ee1
#
_entry.id   7fba2995df5436f159a18fcb69f87ee1
#
_cell.length_a   1.000
_cell.length_b   1.000
_cell.length_c   1.000
_cell.angle_alpha   90.00
_cell.angle_beta   90.00
_cell.angle_gamma   90.00
#
_symmetry.space_group_name_H-M   'P 1'
#
loop_
_entity.id
_entity.type
_entity.pdbx_description
1 polymer ?
#
loop_
_entity_poly.entity_id
_entity_poly.type
_entity_poly.pdbx_seq_one_letter_code
_entity_poly.pdbx_strand_id
1 'polypeptide(L)'
;MIHSTRRFPWTLVLSVQILTVAAFGAAFARNLPENTVRLDELRTGHLSYPNVPVAREKALKVSPLYDRPDFVSDKDLAAVLKQVRPKFPREKLKPNHVEHALRIWGVDATFKDPDVLSGHELKDVLLNHGKYLASWNPEISPLLIEEPEGVAVRWGSDECASVHHDHLLACLSEAGVSLQEPVYTPGQIRTINDVLQLSIRDLQLDERETEWSALAYALWLPAQKSWHNREGRAISFDLLAERLIRGKQFTGVCLGTHRIYTLVAILRLDEEYRLITPQTRSAIRDHLLKIREELIASQYPDGHWESNWPDGKDADTSAPHDELYKQVIGTGHHLEWMAIAPREYHVPDDRIAAAIKWVTRITIDQPEEKLLERYTFFSHVGGALSLWRKTTPGEFWSKVE
;
A
#
# COMPACT_ATOMS: atom_id res chain seq x y z
N MET A 1 36.93 57.90 31.33
CA MET A 1 36.07 56.92 30.67
C MET A 1 36.77 56.47 29.39
N ILE A 2 37.28 55.23 29.37
CA ILE A 2 37.99 54.68 28.21
C ILE A 2 36.94 53.93 27.38
N HIS A 3 36.52 54.49 26.25
CA HIS A 3 35.67 53.82 25.29
C HIS A 3 36.51 52.73 24.54
N SER A 4 36.42 51.51 24.97
CA SER A 4 36.90 50.35 24.21
C SER A 4 35.99 50.12 23.01
N THR A 5 36.37 50.59 21.84
CA THR A 5 35.75 50.21 20.57
C THR A 5 36.10 48.78 20.25
N ARG A 6 35.22 47.80 20.57
CA ARG A 6 35.34 46.45 20.09
C ARG A 6 35.34 46.46 18.56
N ARG A 7 36.48 46.24 17.94
CA ARG A 7 36.55 46.06 16.48
C ARG A 7 35.78 44.79 16.10
N PHE A 8 34.80 44.96 15.23
CA PHE A 8 34.02 43.84 14.71
C PHE A 8 34.93 42.83 13.98
N PRO A 9 34.89 41.52 14.24
CA PRO A 9 35.83 40.54 13.71
C PRO A 9 35.50 40.19 12.23
N TRP A 10 35.74 41.15 11.34
CA TRP A 10 35.46 40.98 9.90
C TRP A 10 36.20 39.79 9.29
N THR A 11 37.40 39.45 9.79
CA THR A 11 38.14 38.27 9.36
C THR A 11 37.39 36.97 9.64
N LEU A 12 36.71 36.85 10.78
CA LEU A 12 35.89 35.70 11.12
C LEU A 12 34.69 35.58 10.19
N VAL A 13 34.01 36.67 9.93
CA VAL A 13 32.84 36.71 9.01
C VAL A 13 33.24 36.30 7.60
N LEU A 14 34.36 36.84 7.10
CA LEU A 14 34.88 36.52 5.77
C LEU A 14 35.30 35.03 5.67
N SER A 15 35.95 34.51 6.71
CA SER A 15 36.33 33.08 6.75
C SER A 15 35.10 32.15 6.73
N VAL A 16 34.06 32.48 7.50
CA VAL A 16 32.80 31.70 7.50
C VAL A 16 32.13 31.75 6.13
N GLN A 17 32.07 32.91 5.49
CA GLN A 17 31.50 33.05 4.15
C GLN A 17 32.28 32.24 3.11
N ILE A 18 33.62 32.28 3.12
CA ILE A 18 34.45 31.51 2.19
C ILE A 18 34.26 30.01 2.41
N LEU A 19 34.21 29.53 3.67
CA LEU A 19 33.96 28.13 3.97
C LEU A 19 32.55 27.69 3.53
N THR A 20 31.57 28.52 3.72
CA THR A 20 30.19 28.25 3.27
C THR A 20 30.11 28.12 1.73
N VAL A 21 30.75 29.07 1.01
CA VAL A 21 30.81 29.04 -0.45
C VAL A 21 31.58 27.82 -0.96
N ALA A 22 32.69 27.49 -0.31
CA ALA A 22 33.51 26.33 -0.66
C ALA A 22 32.75 25.00 -0.40
N ALA A 23 32.04 24.90 0.73
CA ALA A 23 31.21 23.73 1.04
C ALA A 23 30.05 23.58 0.06
N PHE A 24 29.39 24.68 -0.29
CA PHE A 24 28.34 24.70 -1.30
C PHE A 24 28.87 24.30 -2.69
N GLY A 25 30.02 24.86 -3.10
CA GLY A 25 30.69 24.52 -4.35
C GLY A 25 31.09 23.05 -4.41
N ALA A 26 31.60 22.49 -3.31
CA ALA A 26 31.95 21.06 -3.24
C ALA A 26 30.70 20.15 -3.32
N ALA A 27 29.62 20.52 -2.61
CA ALA A 27 28.37 19.80 -2.69
C ALA A 27 27.74 19.88 -4.09
N PHE A 28 27.80 21.05 -4.73
CA PHE A 28 27.32 21.25 -6.09
C PHE A 28 28.15 20.42 -7.10
N ALA A 29 29.48 20.42 -6.98
CA ALA A 29 30.38 19.66 -7.85
C ALA A 29 30.18 18.14 -7.68
N ARG A 30 29.92 17.66 -6.47
CA ARG A 30 29.62 16.25 -6.20
C ARG A 30 28.36 15.76 -6.90
N ASN A 31 27.37 16.63 -7.04
CA ASN A 31 26.07 16.34 -7.65
C ASN A 31 25.96 16.98 -9.06
N LEU A 32 27.09 17.25 -9.71
CA LEU A 32 27.14 17.95 -11.00
C LEU A 32 26.26 17.32 -12.10
N PRO A 33 26.21 15.99 -12.26
CA PRO A 33 25.32 15.38 -13.25
C PRO A 33 23.84 15.68 -13.01
N GLU A 34 23.38 15.62 -11.79
CA GLU A 34 22.00 15.91 -11.40
C GLU A 34 21.68 17.40 -11.52
N ASN A 35 22.61 18.25 -11.12
CA ASN A 35 22.45 19.70 -11.20
C ASN A 35 22.47 20.21 -12.65
N THR A 36 23.24 19.60 -13.54
CA THR A 36 23.25 19.96 -14.97
C THR A 36 21.95 19.59 -15.66
N VAL A 37 21.37 18.43 -15.35
CA VAL A 37 20.04 18.03 -15.82
C VAL A 37 18.99 19.03 -15.33
N ARG A 38 18.98 19.36 -14.04
CA ARG A 38 18.03 20.32 -13.47
C ARG A 38 18.17 21.74 -14.03
N LEU A 39 19.39 22.19 -14.30
CA LEU A 39 19.63 23.49 -14.96
C LEU A 39 19.15 23.49 -16.43
N ASP A 40 19.28 22.39 -17.14
CA ASP A 40 18.79 22.26 -18.51
C ASP A 40 17.26 22.21 -18.54
N GLU A 41 16.62 21.52 -17.60
CA GLU A 41 15.18 21.52 -17.37
C GLU A 41 14.64 22.93 -17.12
N LEU A 42 15.28 23.69 -16.21
CA LEU A 42 14.92 25.09 -15.93
C LEU A 42 15.08 25.98 -17.15
N ARG A 43 16.08 25.72 -17.99
CA ARG A 43 16.36 26.50 -19.20
C ARG A 43 15.44 26.17 -20.36
N THR A 44 15.10 24.92 -20.53
CA THR A 44 14.35 24.43 -21.71
C THR A 44 12.86 24.28 -21.43
N GLY A 45 12.45 24.25 -20.17
CA GLY A 45 11.09 23.90 -19.77
C GLY A 45 10.74 22.43 -20.01
N HIS A 46 11.71 21.63 -20.49
CA HIS A 46 11.57 20.20 -20.65
C HIS A 46 12.10 19.48 -19.41
N LEU A 47 11.24 18.76 -18.74
CA LEU A 47 11.65 17.89 -17.65
C LEU A 47 12.29 16.63 -18.28
N SER A 48 13.61 16.53 -18.19
CA SER A 48 14.29 15.28 -18.52
C SER A 48 14.34 14.43 -17.24
N TYR A 49 13.77 13.23 -17.31
CA TYR A 49 13.85 12.27 -16.22
C TYR A 49 14.92 11.22 -16.55
N PRO A 50 16.19 11.46 -16.17
CA PRO A 50 17.17 10.40 -16.28
C PRO A 50 16.78 9.28 -15.32
N ASN A 51 16.71 8.07 -15.82
CA ASN A 51 16.45 6.85 -15.05
C ASN A 51 15.01 6.66 -14.51
N VAL A 52 14.02 6.87 -15.36
CA VAL A 52 12.71 6.30 -15.08
C VAL A 52 12.85 4.78 -15.09
N PRO A 53 12.52 4.07 -14.02
CA PRO A 53 12.67 2.63 -13.96
C PRO A 53 11.86 1.95 -15.05
N VAL A 54 12.43 0.94 -15.68
CA VAL A 54 11.69 0.08 -16.60
C VAL A 54 10.87 -0.90 -15.74
N ALA A 55 9.58 -0.68 -15.73
CA ALA A 55 8.65 -1.53 -15.00
C ALA A 55 8.41 -2.87 -15.71
N ARG A 56 8.05 -3.90 -14.95
CA ARG A 56 7.58 -5.18 -15.50
C ARG A 56 6.17 -5.01 -16.05
N GLU A 57 5.87 -5.66 -17.16
CA GLU A 57 4.52 -5.67 -17.73
C GLU A 57 3.48 -6.25 -16.75
N LYS A 58 3.86 -7.35 -16.06
CA LYS A 58 3.06 -7.94 -14.99
C LYS A 58 3.77 -7.77 -13.65
N ALA A 59 3.01 -7.34 -12.65
CA ALA A 59 3.50 -7.26 -11.29
C ALA A 59 3.93 -8.63 -10.76
N LEU A 60 4.92 -8.64 -9.90
CA LEU A 60 5.29 -9.84 -9.15
C LEU A 60 4.20 -10.17 -8.12
N LYS A 61 4.09 -11.44 -7.79
CA LYS A 61 3.18 -11.92 -6.73
C LYS A 61 4.00 -12.38 -5.52
N VAL A 62 3.64 -11.90 -4.35
CA VAL A 62 4.15 -12.45 -3.10
C VAL A 62 3.24 -13.62 -2.70
N SER A 63 3.70 -14.84 -2.97
CA SER A 63 2.91 -16.03 -2.69
C SER A 63 2.82 -16.34 -1.19
N PRO A 64 1.66 -16.79 -0.71
CA PRO A 64 1.50 -17.26 0.67
C PRO A 64 2.36 -18.51 0.93
N LEU A 65 2.84 -18.63 2.16
CA LEU A 65 3.78 -19.70 2.54
C LEU A 65 3.10 -20.95 3.06
N TYR A 66 1.88 -20.83 3.58
CA TYR A 66 1.26 -21.88 4.38
C TYR A 66 -0.07 -22.35 3.77
N ASP A 67 -0.32 -23.66 3.86
CA ASP A 67 -1.65 -24.25 3.71
C ASP A 67 -2.04 -24.85 5.06
N ARG A 68 -2.99 -24.23 5.74
CA ARG A 68 -3.39 -24.55 7.12
C ARG A 68 -4.89 -24.85 7.20
N PRO A 69 -5.32 -26.03 6.69
CA PRO A 69 -6.72 -26.46 6.80
C PRO A 69 -7.16 -26.68 8.25
N ASP A 70 -6.22 -26.85 9.18
CA ASP A 70 -6.46 -26.91 10.61
C ASP A 70 -6.82 -25.55 11.21
N PHE A 71 -6.42 -24.45 10.59
CA PHE A 71 -6.81 -23.08 10.97
C PHE A 71 -8.07 -22.63 10.24
N VAL A 72 -8.15 -22.90 8.93
CA VAL A 72 -9.23 -22.44 8.06
C VAL A 72 -9.78 -23.64 7.30
N SER A 73 -10.94 -24.15 7.68
CA SER A 73 -11.60 -25.23 6.93
C SER A 73 -12.14 -24.71 5.59
N ASP A 74 -12.31 -25.61 4.59
CA ASP A 74 -12.94 -25.23 3.31
C ASP A 74 -14.36 -24.68 3.51
N LYS A 75 -15.08 -25.24 4.48
CA LYS A 75 -16.43 -24.77 4.84
C LYS A 75 -16.42 -23.34 5.35
N ASP A 76 -15.49 -23.01 6.25
CA ASP A 76 -15.40 -21.66 6.83
C ASP A 76 -14.93 -20.66 5.78
N LEU A 77 -13.92 -21.03 4.97
CA LEU A 77 -13.46 -20.18 3.87
C LEU A 77 -14.60 -19.89 2.87
N ALA A 78 -15.33 -20.93 2.44
CA ALA A 78 -16.45 -20.76 1.53
C ALA A 78 -17.56 -19.86 2.13
N ALA A 79 -17.85 -20.01 3.43
CA ALA A 79 -18.84 -19.20 4.11
C ALA A 79 -18.42 -17.73 4.21
N VAL A 80 -17.16 -17.45 4.56
CA VAL A 80 -16.61 -16.07 4.61
C VAL A 80 -16.59 -15.47 3.21
N LEU A 81 -16.08 -16.18 2.22
CA LEU A 81 -16.02 -15.68 0.84
C LEU A 81 -17.41 -15.38 0.28
N LYS A 82 -18.42 -16.19 0.62
CA LYS A 82 -19.81 -15.91 0.25
C LYS A 82 -20.30 -14.57 0.78
N GLN A 83 -19.90 -14.20 1.99
CA GLN A 83 -20.27 -12.92 2.61
C GLN A 83 -19.57 -11.72 1.96
N VAL A 84 -18.30 -11.86 1.58
CA VAL A 84 -17.49 -10.77 1.04
C VAL A 84 -17.46 -10.70 -0.49
N ARG A 85 -18.40 -11.36 -1.18
CA ARG A 85 -18.56 -11.18 -2.63
C ARG A 85 -18.89 -9.73 -2.97
N PRO A 86 -18.39 -9.18 -4.09
CA PRO A 86 -18.63 -7.79 -4.49
C PRO A 86 -20.04 -7.60 -5.07
N LYS A 87 -21.05 -7.79 -4.23
CA LYS A 87 -22.47 -7.61 -4.56
C LYS A 87 -22.90 -6.16 -4.35
N PHE A 88 -22.24 -5.25 -5.05
CA PHE A 88 -22.51 -3.83 -4.94
C PHE A 88 -23.69 -3.42 -5.82
N PRO A 89 -24.54 -2.46 -5.36
CA PRO A 89 -25.41 -1.74 -6.26
C PRO A 89 -24.61 -1.14 -7.42
N ARG A 90 -25.11 -1.24 -8.65
CA ARG A 90 -24.38 -0.72 -9.82
C ARG A 90 -24.39 0.80 -9.90
N GLU A 91 -25.13 1.45 -9.03
CA GLU A 91 -25.20 2.89 -8.85
C GLU A 91 -24.29 3.32 -7.71
N LYS A 92 -23.58 4.44 -7.89
CA LYS A 92 -22.65 5.02 -6.92
C LYS A 92 -21.59 4.02 -6.42
N LEU A 93 -20.98 3.31 -7.36
CA LEU A 93 -19.88 2.38 -7.07
C LEU A 93 -18.68 3.16 -6.51
N LYS A 94 -18.47 3.07 -5.21
CA LYS A 94 -17.38 3.77 -4.52
C LYS A 94 -16.03 3.18 -4.94
N PRO A 95 -15.10 3.97 -5.51
CA PRO A 95 -13.79 3.45 -5.91
C PRO A 95 -13.10 2.66 -4.80
N ASN A 96 -13.14 3.14 -3.57
CA ASN A 96 -12.57 2.44 -2.42
C ASN A 96 -13.11 1.00 -2.25
N HIS A 97 -14.41 0.77 -2.40
CA HIS A 97 -14.99 -0.59 -2.32
C HIS A 97 -14.56 -1.44 -3.51
N VAL A 98 -14.57 -0.84 -4.72
CA VAL A 98 -14.19 -1.53 -5.97
C VAL A 98 -12.72 -1.91 -5.99
N GLU A 99 -11.83 -1.01 -5.52
CA GLU A 99 -10.40 -1.26 -5.38
C GLU A 99 -10.12 -2.44 -4.45
N HIS A 100 -10.71 -2.45 -3.25
CA HIS A 100 -10.56 -3.56 -2.30
C HIS A 100 -11.12 -4.88 -2.85
N ALA A 101 -12.28 -4.82 -3.53
CA ALA A 101 -12.84 -6.02 -4.15
C ALA A 101 -11.92 -6.56 -5.25
N LEU A 102 -11.43 -5.70 -6.14
CA LEU A 102 -10.51 -6.08 -7.21
C LEU A 102 -9.21 -6.66 -6.66
N ARG A 103 -8.62 -6.02 -5.64
CA ARG A 103 -7.41 -6.50 -4.97
C ARG A 103 -7.58 -7.91 -4.41
N ILE A 104 -8.68 -8.15 -3.70
CA ILE A 104 -8.90 -9.42 -3.00
C ILE A 104 -9.31 -10.53 -3.96
N TRP A 105 -10.20 -10.28 -4.89
CA TRP A 105 -10.74 -11.29 -5.79
C TRP A 105 -9.85 -11.55 -7.02
N GLY A 106 -9.09 -10.54 -7.46
CA GLY A 106 -8.30 -10.58 -8.68
C GLY A 106 -9.11 -10.24 -9.93
N VAL A 107 -8.39 -9.87 -11.01
CA VAL A 107 -9.01 -9.44 -12.28
C VAL A 107 -9.77 -10.55 -12.99
N ASP A 108 -9.35 -11.80 -12.80
CA ASP A 108 -9.93 -12.97 -13.46
C ASP A 108 -11.10 -13.60 -12.69
N ALA A 109 -11.51 -13.02 -11.54
CA ALA A 109 -12.60 -13.54 -10.74
C ALA A 109 -13.94 -13.46 -11.49
N THR A 110 -14.67 -14.57 -11.50
CA THR A 110 -16.01 -14.68 -12.09
C THR A 110 -16.99 -15.26 -11.08
N PHE A 111 -18.27 -14.95 -11.25
CA PHE A 111 -19.33 -15.41 -10.36
C PHE A 111 -20.55 -15.84 -11.17
N LYS A 112 -21.22 -16.92 -10.76
CA LYS A 112 -22.50 -17.35 -11.37
C LYS A 112 -23.66 -16.43 -11.03
N ASP A 113 -23.60 -15.77 -9.87
CA ASP A 113 -24.59 -14.79 -9.45
C ASP A 113 -24.41 -13.49 -10.28
N PRO A 114 -25.38 -13.08 -11.14
CA PRO A 114 -25.25 -11.91 -12.01
C PRO A 114 -25.24 -10.58 -11.24
N ASP A 115 -25.64 -10.59 -9.97
CA ASP A 115 -25.62 -9.40 -9.12
C ASP A 115 -24.22 -9.13 -8.55
N VAL A 116 -23.32 -10.10 -8.64
CA VAL A 116 -21.93 -9.97 -8.16
C VAL A 116 -21.03 -9.50 -9.30
N LEU A 117 -20.27 -8.43 -9.06
CA LEU A 117 -19.36 -7.87 -10.05
C LEU A 117 -18.16 -8.79 -10.26
N SER A 118 -17.87 -9.16 -11.50
CA SER A 118 -16.65 -9.87 -11.89
C SER A 118 -15.41 -8.98 -11.73
N GLY A 119 -14.22 -9.59 -11.67
CA GLY A 119 -12.96 -8.85 -11.63
C GLY A 119 -12.78 -7.91 -12.82
N HIS A 120 -13.21 -8.30 -14.02
CA HIS A 120 -13.20 -7.43 -15.19
C HIS A 120 -14.16 -6.25 -15.06
N GLU A 121 -15.36 -6.44 -14.53
CA GLU A 121 -16.29 -5.32 -14.30
C GLU A 121 -15.75 -4.36 -13.25
N LEU A 122 -15.16 -4.86 -12.15
CA LEU A 122 -14.51 -4.04 -11.13
C LEU A 122 -13.36 -3.21 -11.72
N LYS A 123 -12.47 -3.86 -12.48
CA LYS A 123 -11.38 -3.18 -13.20
C LYS A 123 -11.90 -2.09 -14.13
N ASP A 124 -12.90 -2.41 -14.92
CA ASP A 124 -13.45 -1.50 -15.93
C ASP A 124 -14.07 -0.24 -15.30
N VAL A 125 -14.73 -0.35 -14.15
CA VAL A 125 -15.23 0.83 -13.42
C VAL A 125 -14.09 1.76 -13.01
N LEU A 126 -12.95 1.22 -12.60
CA LEU A 126 -11.80 1.99 -12.15
C LEU A 126 -10.97 2.59 -13.29
N LEU A 127 -10.86 1.88 -14.41
CA LEU A 127 -9.97 2.26 -15.52
C LEU A 127 -10.69 2.90 -16.72
N ASN A 128 -12.01 2.97 -16.71
CA ASN A 128 -12.78 3.53 -17.80
C ASN A 128 -13.69 4.66 -17.32
N HIS A 129 -13.32 5.89 -17.67
CA HIS A 129 -14.07 7.09 -17.29
C HIS A 129 -15.56 7.03 -17.66
N GLY A 130 -15.92 6.48 -18.84
CA GLY A 130 -17.32 6.36 -19.25
C GLY A 130 -18.11 5.39 -18.34
N LYS A 131 -17.51 4.25 -17.96
CA LYS A 131 -18.12 3.29 -17.03
C LYS A 131 -18.20 3.85 -15.60
N TYR A 132 -17.17 4.58 -15.18
CA TYR A 132 -17.18 5.29 -13.91
C TYR A 132 -18.32 6.32 -13.85
N LEU A 133 -18.49 7.18 -14.88
CA LEU A 133 -19.59 8.13 -14.96
C LEU A 133 -20.98 7.47 -15.01
N ALA A 134 -21.09 6.32 -15.69
CA ALA A 134 -22.36 5.59 -15.75
C ALA A 134 -22.83 5.09 -14.38
N SER A 135 -21.89 4.85 -13.47
CA SER A 135 -22.22 4.49 -12.08
C SER A 135 -22.65 5.68 -11.22
N TRP A 136 -22.15 6.87 -11.51
CA TRP A 136 -22.41 8.06 -10.68
C TRP A 136 -23.38 9.04 -11.36
N ASN A 137 -22.85 10.04 -11.99
CA ASN A 137 -23.54 11.01 -12.83
C ASN A 137 -22.52 11.76 -13.70
N PRO A 138 -22.94 12.39 -14.81
CA PRO A 138 -22.04 13.08 -15.75
C PRO A 138 -21.28 14.30 -15.17
N GLU A 139 -21.73 14.83 -14.06
CA GLU A 139 -21.16 16.07 -13.47
C GLU A 139 -20.04 15.76 -12.47
N ILE A 140 -19.81 14.49 -12.13
CA ILE A 140 -18.79 14.12 -11.18
C ILE A 140 -17.38 14.32 -11.76
N SER A 141 -16.46 14.77 -10.92
CA SER A 141 -15.06 14.91 -11.32
C SER A 141 -14.45 13.55 -11.70
N PRO A 142 -13.63 13.47 -12.75
CA PRO A 142 -12.98 12.24 -13.17
C PRO A 142 -12.20 11.57 -12.03
N LEU A 143 -12.20 10.24 -11.99
CA LEU A 143 -11.31 9.47 -11.10
C LEU A 143 -9.87 9.53 -11.63
N LEU A 144 -9.72 9.46 -12.95
CA LEU A 144 -8.45 9.46 -13.65
C LEU A 144 -8.26 10.81 -14.34
N ILE A 145 -7.21 11.53 -13.98
CA ILE A 145 -6.93 12.90 -14.40
C ILE A 145 -5.75 12.89 -15.35
N GLU A 146 -5.92 13.48 -16.52
CA GLU A 146 -4.84 13.64 -17.49
C GLU A 146 -3.84 14.68 -17.01
N GLU A 147 -2.58 14.28 -17.02
CA GLU A 147 -1.44 15.15 -16.78
C GLU A 147 -0.50 15.11 -17.97
N PRO A 148 0.32 16.15 -18.22
CA PRO A 148 1.25 16.16 -19.33
C PRO A 148 2.19 14.94 -19.35
N GLU A 149 2.50 14.39 -18.19
CA GLU A 149 3.51 13.36 -18.00
C GLU A 149 2.93 12.00 -17.60
N GLY A 150 1.61 11.86 -17.56
CA GLY A 150 0.97 10.61 -17.20
C GLY A 150 -0.50 10.75 -16.84
N VAL A 151 -0.96 9.91 -15.93
CA VAL A 151 -2.34 9.92 -15.42
C VAL A 151 -2.32 9.93 -13.91
N ALA A 152 -2.88 10.97 -13.30
CA ALA A 152 -3.10 11.05 -11.87
C ALA A 152 -4.39 10.31 -11.48
N VAL A 153 -4.41 9.73 -10.29
CA VAL A 153 -5.60 9.17 -9.67
C VAL A 153 -6.12 10.17 -8.65
N ARG A 154 -7.38 10.60 -8.77
CA ARG A 154 -8.01 11.46 -7.76
C ARG A 154 -8.23 10.65 -6.48
N TRP A 155 -7.73 11.16 -5.38
CA TRP A 155 -7.83 10.52 -4.08
C TRP A 155 -8.22 11.53 -2.97
N GLY A 156 -8.70 11.01 -1.84
CA GLY A 156 -9.10 11.80 -0.69
C GLY A 156 -10.37 11.29 -0.02
N SER A 157 -11.04 12.16 0.72
CA SER A 157 -12.21 11.81 1.54
C SER A 157 -13.53 11.69 0.74
N ASP A 158 -13.53 12.05 -0.55
CA ASP A 158 -14.74 11.98 -1.37
C ASP A 158 -15.11 10.52 -1.67
N GLU A 159 -16.39 10.17 -1.52
CA GLU A 159 -16.89 8.82 -1.80
C GLU A 159 -16.64 8.34 -3.24
N CYS A 160 -16.45 9.27 -4.15
CA CYS A 160 -16.21 9.05 -5.57
C CYS A 160 -14.71 9.17 -5.95
N ALA A 161 -13.80 9.10 -4.98
CA ALA A 161 -12.35 9.10 -5.18
C ALA A 161 -11.71 7.82 -4.62
N SER A 162 -10.47 7.53 -5.03
CA SER A 162 -9.63 6.58 -4.31
C SER A 162 -9.40 7.10 -2.89
N VAL A 163 -9.26 6.21 -1.91
CA VAL A 163 -9.18 6.63 -0.50
C VAL A 163 -7.80 7.16 -0.13
N HIS A 164 -6.75 6.61 -0.72
CA HIS A 164 -5.36 6.96 -0.43
C HIS A 164 -4.58 7.21 -1.71
N HIS A 165 -3.49 7.96 -1.60
CA HIS A 165 -2.52 8.10 -2.69
C HIS A 165 -1.97 6.71 -3.09
N ASP A 166 -1.87 6.45 -4.40
CA ASP A 166 -1.40 5.19 -4.99
C ASP A 166 -2.13 3.90 -4.57
N HIS A 167 -3.23 3.99 -3.82
CA HIS A 167 -4.01 2.82 -3.43
C HIS A 167 -4.52 2.03 -4.66
N LEU A 168 -5.10 2.73 -5.65
CA LEU A 168 -5.52 2.10 -6.89
C LEU A 168 -4.36 1.36 -7.57
N LEU A 169 -3.18 2.00 -7.65
CA LEU A 169 -2.00 1.43 -8.30
C LEU A 169 -1.53 0.14 -7.60
N ALA A 170 -1.50 0.15 -6.26
CA ALA A 170 -1.18 -1.04 -5.47
C ALA A 170 -2.23 -2.15 -5.65
N CYS A 171 -3.53 -1.82 -5.63
CA CYS A 171 -4.61 -2.78 -5.86
C CYS A 171 -4.51 -3.44 -7.25
N LEU A 172 -4.23 -2.67 -8.30
CA LEU A 172 -4.05 -3.21 -9.65
C LEU A 172 -2.86 -4.18 -9.75
N SER A 173 -1.75 -3.88 -9.03
CA SER A 173 -0.58 -4.75 -9.00
C SER A 173 -0.91 -6.11 -8.37
N GLU A 174 -1.60 -6.13 -7.24
CA GLU A 174 -1.95 -7.37 -6.54
C GLU A 174 -3.09 -8.13 -7.22
N ALA A 175 -4.00 -7.42 -7.90
CA ALA A 175 -5.07 -8.02 -8.69
C ALA A 175 -4.60 -8.72 -9.97
N GLY A 176 -3.34 -8.54 -10.38
CA GLY A 176 -2.77 -9.17 -11.56
C GLY A 176 -3.06 -8.45 -12.87
N VAL A 177 -3.41 -7.16 -12.83
CA VAL A 177 -3.65 -6.35 -14.02
C VAL A 177 -2.32 -6.01 -14.69
N SER A 178 -2.25 -6.05 -16.04
CA SER A 178 -1.05 -5.70 -16.81
C SER A 178 -0.82 -4.20 -16.83
N LEU A 179 0.45 -3.75 -16.81
CA LEU A 179 0.80 -2.33 -17.02
C LEU A 179 0.37 -1.79 -18.39
N GLN A 180 0.17 -2.68 -19.38
CA GLN A 180 -0.28 -2.31 -20.72
C GLN A 180 -1.82 -2.22 -20.82
N GLU A 181 -2.54 -2.52 -19.74
CA GLU A 181 -4.00 -2.39 -19.73
C GLU A 181 -4.42 -0.95 -20.06
N PRO A 182 -5.37 -0.76 -20.98
CA PRO A 182 -5.83 0.56 -21.35
C PRO A 182 -6.51 1.29 -20.20
N VAL A 183 -6.19 2.58 -20.07
CA VAL A 183 -6.81 3.52 -19.16
C VAL A 183 -7.54 4.57 -19.98
N TYR A 184 -8.85 4.60 -19.89
CA TYR A 184 -9.70 5.54 -20.62
C TYR A 184 -9.98 6.76 -19.74
N THR A 185 -9.29 7.84 -20.00
CA THR A 185 -9.50 9.15 -19.35
C THR A 185 -10.57 9.95 -20.12
N PRO A 186 -10.98 11.14 -19.67
CA PRO A 186 -11.97 11.95 -20.39
C PRO A 186 -11.59 12.27 -21.86
N GLY A 187 -10.33 12.49 -22.17
CA GLY A 187 -9.89 12.94 -23.50
C GLY A 187 -8.95 11.98 -24.23
N GLN A 188 -8.33 11.02 -23.56
CA GLN A 188 -7.28 10.18 -24.14
C GLN A 188 -7.38 8.72 -23.70
N ILE A 189 -6.71 7.85 -24.44
CA ILE A 189 -6.43 6.48 -24.04
C ILE A 189 -4.95 6.42 -23.61
N ARG A 190 -4.72 5.99 -22.41
CA ARG A 190 -3.41 5.80 -21.78
C ARG A 190 -3.27 4.34 -21.33
N THR A 191 -2.26 4.05 -20.52
CA THR A 191 -2.05 2.72 -19.91
C THR A 191 -1.82 2.86 -18.40
N ILE A 192 -1.89 1.76 -17.66
CA ILE A 192 -1.51 1.77 -16.24
C ILE A 192 -0.04 2.17 -16.07
N ASN A 193 0.82 1.91 -17.08
CA ASN A 193 2.19 2.39 -17.03
C ASN A 193 2.27 3.92 -16.94
N ASP A 194 1.36 4.66 -17.56
CA ASP A 194 1.33 6.13 -17.46
C ASP A 194 0.93 6.58 -16.04
N VAL A 195 0.09 5.79 -15.35
CA VAL A 195 -0.22 6.04 -13.92
C VAL A 195 1.01 5.77 -13.06
N LEU A 196 1.68 4.64 -13.25
CA LEU A 196 2.89 4.28 -12.50
C LEU A 196 4.01 5.30 -12.72
N GLN A 197 4.23 5.74 -13.95
CA GLN A 197 5.29 6.70 -14.29
C GLN A 197 5.05 8.05 -13.60
N LEU A 198 3.80 8.52 -13.55
CA LEU A 198 3.48 9.74 -12.84
C LEU A 198 3.69 9.57 -11.33
N SER A 199 3.19 8.48 -10.73
CA SER A 199 3.38 8.16 -9.31
C SER A 199 4.87 8.17 -8.91
N ILE A 200 5.74 7.51 -9.69
CA ILE A 200 7.20 7.47 -9.45
C ILE A 200 7.82 8.86 -9.45
N ARG A 201 7.36 9.74 -10.36
CA ARG A 201 7.86 11.12 -10.49
C ARG A 201 7.38 12.01 -9.36
N ASP A 202 6.14 11.86 -8.96
CA ASP A 202 5.47 12.74 -8.00
C ASP A 202 5.66 12.31 -6.54
N LEU A 203 6.25 11.13 -6.30
CA LEU A 203 6.48 10.63 -4.95
C LEU A 203 7.22 11.66 -4.09
N GLN A 204 6.59 12.06 -3.00
CA GLN A 204 7.16 12.96 -2.01
C GLN A 204 7.48 12.21 -0.71
N LEU A 205 8.65 12.47 -0.14
CA LEU A 205 9.10 11.76 1.05
C LEU A 205 8.39 12.20 2.34
N ASP A 206 7.67 13.29 2.33
CA ASP A 206 6.85 13.80 3.42
C ASP A 206 5.39 13.36 3.35
N GLU A 207 4.99 12.58 2.35
CA GLU A 207 3.67 11.97 2.30
C GLU A 207 3.39 11.17 3.57
N ARG A 208 2.19 11.31 4.09
CA ARG A 208 1.77 10.64 5.32
C ARG A 208 1.72 9.12 5.15
N GLU A 209 1.31 8.65 3.98
CA GLU A 209 1.04 7.26 3.66
C GLU A 209 1.83 6.86 2.41
N THR A 210 2.99 6.26 2.59
CA THR A 210 3.88 5.81 1.51
C THR A 210 3.85 4.31 1.29
N GLU A 211 3.06 3.59 2.09
CA GLU A 211 2.97 2.12 2.03
C GLU A 211 2.43 1.62 0.71
N TRP A 212 1.46 2.31 0.11
CA TRP A 212 0.86 1.93 -1.16
C TRP A 212 1.81 2.14 -2.34
N SER A 213 2.47 3.30 -2.39
CA SER A 213 3.51 3.57 -3.39
C SER A 213 4.65 2.57 -3.28
N ALA A 214 5.15 2.33 -2.06
CA ALA A 214 6.24 1.37 -1.81
C ALA A 214 5.86 -0.06 -2.23
N LEU A 215 4.62 -0.50 -1.97
CA LEU A 215 4.12 -1.81 -2.38
C LEU A 215 4.05 -1.92 -3.90
N ALA A 216 3.40 -0.97 -4.57
CA ALA A 216 3.28 -0.95 -6.02
C ALA A 216 4.66 -0.97 -6.70
N TYR A 217 5.60 -0.15 -6.21
CA TYR A 217 6.96 -0.11 -6.77
C TYR A 217 7.71 -1.42 -6.53
N ALA A 218 7.61 -2.02 -5.35
CA ALA A 218 8.25 -3.30 -5.08
C ALA A 218 7.73 -4.42 -5.99
N LEU A 219 6.47 -4.37 -6.38
CA LEU A 219 5.87 -5.37 -7.26
C LEU A 219 6.19 -5.13 -8.75
N TRP A 220 6.29 -3.87 -9.20
CA TRP A 220 6.56 -3.56 -10.61
C TRP A 220 8.00 -3.21 -10.95
N LEU A 221 8.82 -2.71 -9.97
CA LEU A 221 10.19 -2.22 -10.20
C LEU A 221 11.30 -3.05 -9.52
N PRO A 222 11.19 -4.38 -9.36
CA PRO A 222 12.11 -5.11 -8.49
C PRO A 222 13.56 -5.18 -8.99
N ALA A 223 13.81 -4.87 -10.25
CA ALA A 223 15.18 -4.81 -10.79
C ALA A 223 15.89 -3.48 -10.50
N GLN A 224 15.15 -2.47 -10.08
CA GLN A 224 15.65 -1.11 -9.90
C GLN A 224 15.99 -0.86 -8.44
N LYS A 225 17.23 -0.50 -8.16
CA LYS A 225 17.70 -0.20 -6.80
C LYS A 225 17.44 1.23 -6.37
N SER A 226 17.51 2.17 -7.31
CA SER A 226 17.27 3.59 -7.07
C SER A 226 16.79 4.29 -8.34
N TRP A 227 16.05 5.35 -8.16
CA TRP A 227 15.57 6.26 -9.21
C TRP A 227 15.48 7.67 -8.64
N HIS A 228 15.10 8.65 -9.45
CA HIS A 228 14.90 10.02 -8.99
C HIS A 228 13.45 10.45 -9.19
N ASN A 229 12.90 11.15 -8.20
CA ASN A 229 11.60 11.80 -8.35
C ASN A 229 11.73 13.13 -9.11
N ARG A 230 10.62 13.82 -9.34
CA ARG A 230 10.55 15.14 -10.02
C ARG A 230 11.46 16.20 -9.37
N GLU A 231 11.68 16.13 -8.06
CA GLU A 231 12.53 17.07 -7.34
C GLU A 231 14.03 16.72 -7.45
N GLY A 232 14.39 15.66 -8.18
CA GLY A 232 15.77 15.17 -8.30
C GLY A 232 16.27 14.47 -7.03
N ARG A 233 15.38 14.01 -6.15
CA ARG A 233 15.74 13.22 -4.97
C ARG A 233 15.91 11.76 -5.35
N ALA A 234 17.00 11.17 -4.92
CA ALA A 234 17.23 9.74 -5.08
C ALA A 234 16.28 8.96 -4.17
N ILE A 235 15.47 8.10 -4.76
CA ILE A 235 14.56 7.18 -4.09
C ILE A 235 15.13 5.77 -4.21
N SER A 236 15.02 4.97 -3.16
CA SER A 236 15.43 3.56 -3.15
C SER A 236 14.50 2.75 -2.26
N PHE A 237 14.52 1.43 -2.42
CA PHE A 237 13.77 0.54 -1.51
C PHE A 237 14.31 0.59 -0.08
N ASP A 238 15.60 0.85 0.12
CA ASP A 238 16.15 1.10 1.45
C ASP A 238 15.51 2.32 2.11
N LEU A 239 15.43 3.44 1.38
CA LEU A 239 14.80 4.67 1.88
C LEU A 239 13.31 4.47 2.19
N LEU A 240 12.57 3.79 1.31
CA LEU A 240 11.15 3.51 1.52
C LEU A 240 10.96 2.59 2.74
N ALA A 241 11.74 1.53 2.88
CA ALA A 241 11.68 0.62 4.02
C ALA A 241 12.02 1.34 5.34
N GLU A 242 13.08 2.17 5.37
CA GLU A 242 13.41 2.97 6.56
C GLU A 242 12.27 3.90 6.96
N ARG A 243 11.60 4.51 5.97
CA ARG A 243 10.47 5.38 6.22
C ARG A 243 9.29 4.61 6.82
N LEU A 244 8.98 3.43 6.29
CA LEU A 244 7.93 2.56 6.82
C LEU A 244 8.23 2.12 8.27
N ILE A 245 9.48 1.78 8.58
CA ILE A 245 9.91 1.40 9.94
C ILE A 245 9.79 2.58 10.92
N ARG A 246 10.17 3.80 10.51
CA ARG A 246 10.16 4.99 11.36
C ARG A 246 8.78 5.62 11.54
N GLY A 247 7.83 5.30 10.67
CA GLY A 247 6.47 5.82 10.76
C GLY A 247 5.80 5.40 12.07
N LYS A 248 5.04 6.32 12.67
CA LYS A 248 4.24 5.97 13.86
C LYS A 248 3.13 5.00 13.45
N GLN A 249 3.07 3.85 14.09
CA GLN A 249 2.17 2.75 13.71
C GLN A 249 0.70 3.17 13.70
N PHE A 250 0.24 3.92 14.69
CA PHE A 250 -1.13 4.40 14.80
C PHE A 250 -1.50 5.54 13.84
N THR A 251 -0.59 6.03 13.01
CA THR A 251 -0.85 7.10 12.03
C THR A 251 -0.90 6.59 10.58
N GLY A 252 -0.61 5.31 10.35
CA GLY A 252 -0.65 4.70 9.02
C GLY A 252 -2.04 4.19 8.65
N VAL A 253 -2.18 3.77 7.40
CA VAL A 253 -3.41 3.18 6.86
C VAL A 253 -3.80 1.95 7.69
N CYS A 254 -5.10 1.84 7.96
CA CYS A 254 -5.66 0.70 8.69
C CYS A 254 -4.86 0.36 9.95
N LEU A 255 -4.70 1.34 10.84
CA LEU A 255 -3.97 1.19 12.09
C LEU A 255 -2.47 0.86 11.92
N GLY A 256 -1.87 1.28 10.80
CA GLY A 256 -0.46 1.05 10.48
C GLY A 256 -0.12 -0.35 9.97
N THR A 257 -1.09 -1.23 9.84
CA THR A 257 -0.89 -2.64 9.44
C THR A 257 -0.38 -2.79 8.00
N HIS A 258 -0.75 -1.90 7.09
CA HIS A 258 -0.26 -1.91 5.71
C HIS A 258 1.25 -1.66 5.60
N ARG A 259 1.85 -0.91 6.52
CA ARG A 259 3.31 -0.76 6.58
C ARG A 259 4.00 -2.09 6.82
N ILE A 260 3.45 -2.89 7.73
CA ILE A 260 3.98 -4.22 8.05
C ILE A 260 3.84 -5.13 6.84
N TYR A 261 2.67 -5.15 6.21
CA TYR A 261 2.44 -5.93 4.99
C TYR A 261 3.46 -5.57 3.89
N THR A 262 3.67 -4.27 3.63
CA THR A 262 4.62 -3.79 2.63
C THR A 262 6.07 -4.14 2.98
N LEU A 263 6.47 -4.03 4.25
CA LEU A 263 7.80 -4.46 4.70
C LEU A 263 8.02 -5.96 4.51
N VAL A 264 7.02 -6.79 4.81
CA VAL A 264 7.08 -8.23 4.55
C VAL A 264 7.18 -8.50 3.05
N ALA A 265 6.38 -7.82 2.22
CA ALA A 265 6.44 -7.98 0.77
C ALA A 265 7.83 -7.62 0.22
N ILE A 266 8.42 -6.49 0.65
CA ILE A 266 9.79 -6.10 0.29
C ILE A 266 10.80 -7.16 0.73
N LEU A 267 10.71 -7.67 1.96
CA LEU A 267 11.61 -8.69 2.48
C LEU A 267 11.53 -9.99 1.65
N ARG A 268 10.33 -10.43 1.29
CA ARG A 268 10.09 -11.61 0.47
C ARG A 268 10.62 -11.46 -0.97
N LEU A 269 10.39 -10.30 -1.58
CA LEU A 269 10.91 -9.99 -2.92
C LEU A 269 12.44 -9.84 -2.90
N ASP A 270 13.02 -9.36 -1.79
CA ASP A 270 14.46 -9.23 -1.65
C ASP A 270 15.21 -10.57 -1.65
N GLU A 271 14.56 -11.66 -1.28
CA GLU A 271 15.14 -13.01 -1.34
C GLU A 271 15.62 -13.36 -2.77
N GLU A 272 14.86 -12.97 -3.78
CA GLU A 272 15.15 -13.25 -5.21
C GLU A 272 15.82 -12.06 -5.89
N TYR A 273 15.31 -10.83 -5.68
CA TYR A 273 15.66 -9.65 -6.48
C TYR A 273 16.72 -8.77 -5.85
N ARG A 274 17.10 -8.99 -4.58
CA ARG A 274 18.11 -8.18 -3.88
C ARG A 274 17.79 -6.68 -3.87
N LEU A 275 16.57 -6.33 -3.48
CA LEU A 275 16.03 -4.96 -3.53
C LEU A 275 16.72 -4.01 -2.54
N ILE A 276 17.09 -4.54 -1.37
CA ILE A 276 17.57 -3.77 -0.23
C ILE A 276 18.97 -4.22 0.21
N THR A 277 19.64 -3.34 0.92
CA THR A 277 20.95 -3.64 1.53
C THR A 277 20.81 -4.64 2.70
N PRO A 278 21.91 -5.34 3.08
CA PRO A 278 21.91 -6.20 4.26
C PRO A 278 21.52 -5.48 5.55
N GLN A 279 21.87 -4.19 5.67
CA GLN A 279 21.56 -3.34 6.81
C GLN A 279 20.04 -3.11 6.91
N THR A 280 19.41 -2.72 5.83
CA THR A 280 17.95 -2.52 5.76
C THR A 280 17.21 -3.83 5.99
N ARG A 281 17.71 -4.94 5.43
CA ARG A 281 17.14 -6.27 5.69
C ARG A 281 17.15 -6.62 7.17
N SER A 282 18.28 -6.36 7.87
CA SER A 282 18.36 -6.56 9.32
C SER A 282 17.36 -5.68 10.06
N ALA A 283 17.28 -4.39 9.69
CA ALA A 283 16.36 -3.45 10.34
C ALA A 283 14.89 -3.87 10.17
N ILE A 284 14.49 -4.36 8.99
CA ILE A 284 13.14 -4.90 8.78
C ILE A 284 12.90 -6.12 9.69
N ARG A 285 13.85 -7.06 9.75
CA ARG A 285 13.73 -8.26 10.60
C ARG A 285 13.56 -7.91 12.08
N ASP A 286 14.41 -7.01 12.58
CA ASP A 286 14.35 -6.56 13.97
C ASP A 286 13.02 -5.87 14.27
N HIS A 287 12.52 -5.07 13.33
CA HIS A 287 11.22 -4.42 13.42
C HIS A 287 10.06 -5.43 13.46
N LEU A 288 10.07 -6.44 12.59
CA LEU A 288 9.04 -7.49 12.56
C LEU A 288 9.04 -8.34 13.83
N LEU A 289 10.21 -8.65 14.39
CA LEU A 289 10.31 -9.34 15.69
C LEU A 289 9.72 -8.49 16.81
N LYS A 290 9.96 -7.19 16.82
CA LYS A 290 9.35 -6.27 17.78
C LYS A 290 7.81 -6.25 17.63
N ILE A 291 7.31 -6.13 16.40
CA ILE A 291 5.85 -6.19 16.12
C ILE A 291 5.25 -7.50 16.63
N ARG A 292 5.92 -8.62 16.42
CA ARG A 292 5.48 -9.92 16.95
C ARG A 292 5.27 -9.89 18.46
N GLU A 293 6.23 -9.34 19.22
CA GLU A 293 6.13 -9.25 20.68
C GLU A 293 5.01 -8.29 21.13
N GLU A 294 4.83 -7.18 20.43
CA GLU A 294 3.72 -6.24 20.66
C GLU A 294 2.37 -6.93 20.43
N LEU A 295 2.20 -7.70 19.35
CA LEU A 295 0.97 -8.44 19.05
C LEU A 295 0.70 -9.57 20.07
N ILE A 296 1.74 -10.27 20.53
CA ILE A 296 1.58 -11.29 21.58
C ILE A 296 1.02 -10.66 22.86
N ALA A 297 1.50 -9.47 23.20
CA ALA A 297 1.12 -8.79 24.43
C ALA A 297 -0.24 -8.08 24.35
N SER A 298 -0.66 -7.62 23.16
CA SER A 298 -1.86 -6.80 22.96
C SER A 298 -3.08 -7.57 22.44
N GLN A 299 -3.00 -8.89 22.22
CA GLN A 299 -4.14 -9.67 21.76
C GLN A 299 -5.20 -9.79 22.84
N TYR A 300 -6.44 -9.50 22.49
CA TYR A 300 -7.60 -9.65 23.37
C TYR A 300 -7.90 -11.13 23.67
N PRO A 301 -8.53 -11.42 24.82
CA PRO A 301 -8.79 -12.81 25.24
C PRO A 301 -9.61 -13.65 24.26
N ASP A 302 -10.46 -13.01 23.43
CA ASP A 302 -11.26 -13.70 22.40
C ASP A 302 -10.54 -13.84 21.05
N GLY A 303 -9.33 -13.31 20.93
CA GLY A 303 -8.41 -13.52 19.83
C GLY A 303 -8.22 -12.34 18.86
N HIS A 304 -8.99 -11.25 18.98
CA HIS A 304 -8.82 -10.10 18.08
C HIS A 304 -7.72 -9.12 18.52
N TRP A 305 -7.37 -8.19 17.62
CA TRP A 305 -6.55 -7.01 17.88
C TRP A 305 -7.30 -5.74 17.55
N GLU A 306 -7.01 -4.68 18.28
CA GLU A 306 -7.57 -3.34 18.09
C GLU A 306 -6.49 -2.30 17.74
N SER A 307 -6.89 -1.01 17.66
CA SER A 307 -5.98 0.09 17.33
C SER A 307 -4.86 0.31 18.34
N ASN A 308 -5.01 -0.21 19.56
CA ASN A 308 -4.02 -0.17 20.64
C ASN A 308 -2.95 -1.28 20.55
N TRP A 309 -2.96 -2.11 19.51
CA TRP A 309 -1.96 -3.19 19.36
C TRP A 309 -0.50 -2.70 19.45
N PRO A 310 -0.13 -1.45 19.00
CA PRO A 310 1.24 -0.98 19.11
C PRO A 310 1.69 -0.67 20.54
N ASP A 311 0.76 -0.60 21.49
CA ASP A 311 1.08 -0.38 22.91
C ASP A 311 1.65 -1.65 23.56
N GLY A 312 1.54 -2.81 22.87
CA GLY A 312 2.10 -4.08 23.34
C GLY A 312 1.62 -4.45 24.74
N LYS A 313 2.54 -4.60 25.68
CA LYS A 313 2.24 -4.95 27.08
C LYS A 313 1.45 -3.87 27.86
N ASP A 314 1.44 -2.65 27.36
CA ASP A 314 0.73 -1.53 27.97
C ASP A 314 -0.68 -1.35 27.37
N ALA A 315 -1.04 -2.19 26.38
CA ALA A 315 -2.38 -2.20 25.80
C ALA A 315 -3.42 -2.67 26.85
N ASP A 316 -4.48 -1.89 27.00
CA ASP A 316 -5.62 -2.33 27.81
C ASP A 316 -6.49 -3.28 26.97
N THR A 317 -6.48 -4.55 27.32
CA THR A 317 -7.27 -5.61 26.67
C THR A 317 -8.42 -6.12 27.56
N SER A 318 -8.77 -5.39 28.61
CA SER A 318 -9.83 -5.77 29.58
C SER A 318 -11.23 -5.62 28.98
N ALA A 319 -11.42 -4.66 28.08
CA ALA A 319 -12.68 -4.42 27.37
C ALA A 319 -12.39 -3.86 25.97
N PRO A 320 -13.23 -4.16 24.96
CA PRO A 320 -13.10 -3.56 23.63
C PRO A 320 -13.24 -2.03 23.66
N HIS A 321 -12.37 -1.34 22.93
CA HIS A 321 -12.36 0.12 22.77
C HIS A 321 -12.82 0.57 21.39
N ASP A 322 -12.49 -0.23 20.36
CA ASP A 322 -12.78 0.09 18.97
C ASP A 322 -14.16 -0.40 18.55
N GLU A 323 -14.71 0.28 17.54
CA GLU A 323 -15.90 -0.22 16.84
C GLU A 323 -15.57 -1.55 16.13
N LEU A 324 -16.56 -2.43 16.01
CA LEU A 324 -16.38 -3.78 15.47
C LEU A 324 -15.62 -3.82 14.14
N TYR A 325 -15.88 -2.90 13.21
CA TYR A 325 -15.19 -2.88 11.93
C TYR A 325 -13.68 -2.56 12.08
N LYS A 326 -13.28 -1.79 13.09
CA LYS A 326 -11.86 -1.52 13.37
C LYS A 326 -11.17 -2.74 13.97
N GLN A 327 -11.87 -3.48 14.84
CA GLN A 327 -11.39 -4.77 15.35
C GLN A 327 -11.17 -5.76 14.20
N VAL A 328 -12.14 -5.83 13.27
CA VAL A 328 -12.07 -6.71 12.09
C VAL A 328 -10.89 -6.35 11.18
N ILE A 329 -10.69 -5.05 10.90
CA ILE A 329 -9.61 -4.62 10.00
C ILE A 329 -8.24 -4.84 10.65
N GLY A 330 -8.06 -4.51 11.93
CA GLY A 330 -6.81 -4.76 12.65
C GLY A 330 -6.45 -6.23 12.65
N THR A 331 -7.39 -7.09 13.02
CA THR A 331 -7.18 -8.54 13.08
C THR A 331 -6.97 -9.14 11.70
N GLY A 332 -7.80 -8.77 10.71
CA GLY A 332 -7.69 -9.26 9.32
C GLY A 332 -6.33 -8.95 8.71
N HIS A 333 -5.85 -7.73 8.83
CA HIS A 333 -4.54 -7.35 8.30
C HIS A 333 -3.36 -8.03 8.99
N HIS A 334 -3.43 -8.23 10.32
CA HIS A 334 -2.38 -8.99 10.99
C HIS A 334 -2.32 -10.43 10.47
N LEU A 335 -3.46 -11.04 10.21
CA LEU A 335 -3.53 -12.36 9.58
C LEU A 335 -3.02 -12.36 8.12
N GLU A 336 -3.29 -11.28 7.35
CA GLU A 336 -2.82 -11.13 5.96
C GLU A 336 -1.29 -11.16 5.88
N TRP A 337 -0.62 -10.26 6.59
CA TRP A 337 0.84 -10.20 6.48
C TRP A 337 1.52 -11.43 7.09
N MET A 338 0.98 -12.03 8.15
CA MET A 338 1.53 -13.27 8.71
C MET A 338 1.45 -14.43 7.71
N ALA A 339 0.40 -14.53 6.89
CA ALA A 339 0.27 -15.60 5.91
C ALA A 339 1.36 -15.58 4.82
N ILE A 340 1.97 -14.42 4.55
CA ILE A 340 3.08 -14.26 3.59
C ILE A 340 4.45 -14.11 4.27
N ALA A 341 4.51 -13.97 5.58
CA ALA A 341 5.73 -13.78 6.36
C ALA A 341 6.39 -15.12 6.75
N PRO A 342 7.73 -15.21 6.85
CA PRO A 342 8.40 -16.33 7.51
C PRO A 342 7.91 -16.56 8.94
N ARG A 343 7.90 -17.82 9.37
CA ARG A 343 7.33 -18.26 10.65
C ARG A 343 7.95 -17.59 11.89
N GLU A 344 9.19 -17.19 11.80
CA GLU A 344 9.90 -16.50 12.88
C GLU A 344 9.24 -15.19 13.32
N TYR A 345 8.43 -14.58 12.44
CA TYR A 345 7.70 -13.33 12.72
C TYR A 345 6.26 -13.56 13.18
N HIS A 346 5.79 -14.80 13.25
CA HIS A 346 4.42 -15.12 13.67
C HIS A 346 4.27 -15.06 15.19
N VAL A 347 3.09 -14.66 15.62
CA VAL A 347 2.63 -14.98 16.98
C VAL A 347 2.43 -16.51 17.08
N PRO A 348 2.32 -17.08 18.31
CA PRO A 348 2.06 -18.51 18.50
C PRO A 348 0.80 -18.99 17.77
N ASP A 349 0.79 -20.26 17.36
CA ASP A 349 -0.28 -20.88 16.56
C ASP A 349 -1.65 -20.83 17.20
N ASP A 350 -1.72 -20.99 18.51
CA ASP A 350 -2.96 -20.89 19.28
C ASP A 350 -3.57 -19.48 19.20
N ARG A 351 -2.73 -18.45 19.14
CA ARG A 351 -3.15 -17.06 18.97
C ARG A 351 -3.63 -16.77 17.55
N ILE A 352 -2.95 -17.32 16.54
CA ILE A 352 -3.39 -17.24 15.14
C ILE A 352 -4.74 -17.94 14.98
N ALA A 353 -4.88 -19.15 15.53
CA ALA A 353 -6.13 -19.91 15.47
C ALA A 353 -7.29 -19.18 16.17
N ALA A 354 -7.03 -18.53 17.32
CA ALA A 354 -8.02 -17.72 18.01
C ALA A 354 -8.47 -16.53 17.16
N ALA A 355 -7.53 -15.81 16.55
CA ALA A 355 -7.82 -14.67 15.68
C ALA A 355 -8.63 -15.09 14.43
N ILE A 356 -8.24 -16.17 13.77
CA ILE A 356 -8.94 -16.72 12.60
C ILE A 356 -10.37 -17.13 12.99
N LYS A 357 -10.54 -17.82 14.10
CA LYS A 357 -11.86 -18.21 14.61
C LYS A 357 -12.74 -17.00 14.89
N TRP A 358 -12.15 -15.96 15.48
CA TRP A 358 -12.87 -14.73 15.79
C TRP A 358 -13.34 -14.00 14.53
N VAL A 359 -12.43 -13.69 13.57
CA VAL A 359 -12.81 -12.97 12.33
C VAL A 359 -13.78 -13.77 11.47
N THR A 360 -13.63 -15.09 11.40
CA THR A 360 -14.53 -16.00 10.69
C THR A 360 -15.94 -15.90 11.22
N ARG A 361 -16.13 -16.06 12.53
CA ARG A 361 -17.43 -15.95 13.18
C ARG A 361 -18.06 -14.58 12.95
N ILE A 362 -17.30 -13.50 13.25
CA ILE A 362 -17.81 -12.13 13.09
C ILE A 362 -18.23 -11.84 11.66
N THR A 363 -17.46 -12.29 10.66
CA THR A 363 -17.78 -12.04 9.25
C THR A 363 -19.03 -12.80 8.81
N ILE A 364 -19.17 -14.08 9.22
CA ILE A 364 -20.34 -14.91 8.86
C ILE A 364 -21.62 -14.38 9.51
N ASP A 365 -21.52 -13.90 10.76
CA ASP A 365 -22.67 -13.42 11.54
C ASP A 365 -23.17 -12.02 11.14
N GLN A 366 -22.39 -11.29 10.28
CA GLN A 366 -22.82 -9.95 9.85
C GLN A 366 -23.97 -10.02 8.84
N PRO A 367 -25.00 -9.19 9.00
CA PRO A 367 -25.99 -8.97 7.95
C PRO A 367 -25.31 -8.42 6.67
N GLU A 368 -25.74 -8.90 5.49
CA GLU A 368 -25.17 -8.52 4.19
C GLU A 368 -25.10 -6.99 4.02
N GLU A 369 -26.16 -6.27 4.36
CA GLU A 369 -26.21 -4.80 4.27
C GLU A 369 -25.12 -4.12 5.09
N LYS A 370 -24.90 -4.56 6.34
CA LYS A 370 -23.86 -4.03 7.23
C LYS A 370 -22.46 -4.34 6.72
N LEU A 371 -22.28 -5.52 6.16
CA LEU A 371 -21.01 -5.93 5.57
C LEU A 371 -20.69 -5.08 4.33
N LEU A 372 -21.66 -4.87 3.43
CA LEU A 372 -21.46 -4.03 2.25
C LEU A 372 -21.20 -2.56 2.60
N GLU A 373 -21.84 -2.03 3.64
CA GLU A 373 -21.54 -0.67 4.16
C GLU A 373 -20.09 -0.54 4.59
N ARG A 374 -19.50 -1.61 5.13
CA ARG A 374 -18.14 -1.69 5.68
C ARG A 374 -17.24 -2.64 4.87
N TYR A 375 -17.52 -2.77 3.58
CA TYR A 375 -16.91 -3.77 2.71
C TYR A 375 -15.38 -3.77 2.76
N THR A 376 -14.76 -2.60 2.72
CA THR A 376 -13.29 -2.44 2.76
C THR A 376 -12.65 -3.18 3.93
N PHE A 377 -13.34 -3.23 5.08
CA PHE A 377 -12.81 -3.87 6.27
C PHE A 377 -13.00 -5.39 6.25
N PHE A 378 -14.19 -5.86 5.85
CA PHE A 378 -14.50 -7.28 5.84
C PHE A 378 -13.87 -8.04 4.67
N SER A 379 -13.61 -7.39 3.54
CA SER A 379 -12.96 -8.01 2.38
C SER A 379 -11.56 -8.55 2.72
N HIS A 380 -10.81 -7.87 3.58
CA HIS A 380 -9.51 -8.34 4.06
C HIS A 380 -9.56 -9.66 4.81
N VAL A 381 -10.67 -9.97 5.48
CA VAL A 381 -10.85 -11.29 6.11
C VAL A 381 -10.85 -12.40 5.06
N GLY A 382 -11.62 -12.20 3.96
CA GLY A 382 -11.61 -13.15 2.83
C GLY A 382 -10.23 -13.35 2.22
N GLY A 383 -9.49 -12.26 2.01
CA GLY A 383 -8.11 -12.28 1.56
C GLY A 383 -7.19 -13.05 2.53
N ALA A 384 -7.18 -12.66 3.80
CA ALA A 384 -6.34 -13.28 4.82
C ALA A 384 -6.58 -14.81 4.93
N LEU A 385 -7.84 -15.23 5.04
CA LEU A 385 -8.17 -16.64 5.17
C LEU A 385 -7.77 -17.46 3.93
N SER A 386 -7.92 -16.88 2.72
CA SER A 386 -7.44 -17.52 1.50
C SER A 386 -5.92 -17.68 1.47
N LEU A 387 -5.17 -16.65 1.92
CA LEU A 387 -3.72 -16.74 2.02
C LEU A 387 -3.28 -17.86 3.00
N TRP A 388 -3.97 -18.05 4.12
CA TRP A 388 -3.72 -19.19 5.04
C TRP A 388 -4.05 -20.56 4.44
N ARG A 389 -4.80 -20.60 3.35
CA ARG A 389 -5.09 -21.82 2.56
C ARG A 389 -4.27 -21.89 1.27
N LYS A 390 -3.21 -21.06 1.16
CA LYS A 390 -2.30 -21.01 0.00
C LYS A 390 -3.04 -20.88 -1.34
N THR A 391 -4.10 -20.07 -1.35
CA THR A 391 -4.94 -19.79 -2.52
C THR A 391 -5.33 -18.32 -2.55
N THR A 392 -5.98 -17.89 -3.62
CA THR A 392 -6.67 -16.60 -3.68
C THR A 392 -8.19 -16.80 -3.58
N PRO A 393 -8.95 -15.77 -3.16
CA PRO A 393 -10.41 -15.86 -3.14
C PRO A 393 -11.01 -16.31 -4.47
N GLY A 394 -10.58 -15.73 -5.60
CA GLY A 394 -11.07 -16.10 -6.93
C GLY A 394 -10.74 -17.55 -7.31
N GLU A 395 -9.50 -18.01 -7.06
CA GLU A 395 -9.09 -19.40 -7.32
C GLU A 395 -9.85 -20.42 -6.46
N PHE A 396 -10.10 -20.11 -5.18
CA PHE A 396 -10.89 -20.99 -4.32
C PHE A 396 -12.35 -21.00 -4.74
N TRP A 397 -12.94 -19.83 -4.97
CA TRP A 397 -14.37 -19.69 -5.32
C TRP A 397 -14.71 -20.41 -6.62
N SER A 398 -13.84 -20.33 -7.63
CA SER A 398 -14.05 -21.05 -8.92
C SER A 398 -14.15 -22.57 -8.80
N LYS A 399 -13.68 -23.15 -7.68
CA LYS A 399 -13.75 -24.60 -7.43
C LYS A 399 -14.98 -25.02 -6.64
N VAL A 400 -15.61 -24.10 -5.90
CA VAL A 400 -16.76 -24.39 -5.02
C VAL A 400 -18.08 -23.91 -5.60
N GLU A 401 -18.07 -22.98 -6.56
CA GLU A 401 -19.24 -22.53 -7.31
C GLU A 401 -19.50 -23.39 -8.56
#